data_bbe213a469557dc83c577b9d711cceba
#
_entry.id   bbe213a469557dc83c577b9d711cceba
#
_cell.length_a   1.000
_cell.length_b   1.000
_cell.length_c   1.000
_cell.angle_alpha   90.00
_cell.angle_beta   90.00
_cell.angle_gamma   90.00
#
_symmetry.space_group_name_H-M   'P 1'
#
loop_
_entity.id
_entity.type
_entity.pdbx_description
1 polymer ?
#
loop_
_entity_poly.entity_id
_entity_poly.type
_entity_poly.pdbx_seq_one_letter_code
_entity_poly.pdbx_strand_id
1 'polypeptide(L)'
;MANHKSALKRIRSNYKKRLRNRFQHKTTRNAIRKLRGTSDKKEALIQFPTVVSLVDKLAKNNIIHSNKAANIKSKLAKFVEKL
;
A
#
# COMPACT_ATOMS: atom_id res chain seq x y z
N MET A 1 14.99 36.50 -0.81
CA MET A 1 14.43 36.21 -2.17
C MET A 1 14.71 34.81 -2.65
N ALA A 2 15.90 34.27 -2.37
CA ALA A 2 16.22 32.89 -2.69
C ALA A 2 15.26 31.89 -2.01
N ASN A 3 14.73 32.25 -0.85
CA ASN A 3 13.83 31.40 -0.07
C ASN A 3 12.49 31.12 -0.75
N HIS A 4 12.01 32.05 -1.60
CA HIS A 4 10.74 31.87 -2.29
C HIS A 4 10.79 30.75 -3.35
N LYS A 5 11.86 30.70 -4.11
CA LYS A 5 12.04 29.65 -5.13
C LYS A 5 12.18 28.27 -4.48
N SER A 6 12.95 28.20 -3.40
CA SER A 6 13.12 26.95 -2.65
C SER A 6 11.81 26.49 -2.02
N ALA A 7 11.01 27.41 -1.48
CA ALA A 7 9.71 27.10 -0.90
C ALA A 7 8.74 26.58 -1.95
N LEU A 8 8.69 27.21 -3.13
CA LEU A 8 7.82 26.76 -4.23
C LEU A 8 8.23 25.41 -4.75
N LYS A 9 9.54 25.15 -4.87
CA LYS A 9 10.05 23.85 -5.30
C LYS A 9 9.66 22.77 -4.30
N ARG A 10 9.78 23.07 -3.01
CA ARG A 10 9.41 22.15 -1.93
C ARG A 10 7.92 21.85 -1.97
N ILE A 11 7.08 22.86 -2.17
CA ILE A 11 5.63 22.69 -2.27
C ILE A 11 5.26 21.78 -3.44
N ARG A 12 5.86 21.98 -4.61
CA ARG A 12 5.64 21.14 -5.78
C ARG A 12 6.09 19.71 -5.54
N SER A 13 7.27 19.54 -4.95
CA SER A 13 7.81 18.21 -4.62
C SER A 13 6.93 17.49 -3.62
N ASN A 14 6.48 18.17 -2.57
CA ASN A 14 5.60 17.61 -1.56
C ASN A 14 4.24 17.22 -2.14
N TYR A 15 3.72 18.04 -3.06
CA TYR A 15 2.45 17.76 -3.73
C TYR A 15 2.53 16.49 -4.58
N LYS A 16 3.60 16.35 -5.39
CA LYS A 16 3.82 15.15 -6.20
C LYS A 16 3.97 13.91 -5.33
N LYS A 17 4.71 14.04 -4.23
CA LYS A 17 4.91 12.94 -3.29
C LYS A 17 3.59 12.52 -2.64
N ARG A 18 2.76 13.49 -2.26
CA ARG A 18 1.45 13.24 -1.66
C ARG A 18 0.52 12.50 -2.64
N LEU A 19 0.50 12.93 -3.91
CA LEU A 19 -0.30 12.28 -4.93
C LEU A 19 0.14 10.84 -5.16
N ARG A 20 1.47 10.60 -5.21
CA ARG A 20 2.03 9.27 -5.38
C ARG A 20 1.66 8.37 -4.21
N ASN A 21 1.82 8.87 -2.99
CA ASN A 21 1.51 8.12 -1.78
C ASN A 21 0.02 7.76 -1.73
N ARG A 22 -0.82 8.71 -2.07
CA ARG A 22 -2.28 8.52 -2.11
C ARG A 22 -2.66 7.46 -3.13
N PHE A 23 -2.04 7.51 -4.31
CA PHE A 23 -2.26 6.53 -5.38
C PHE A 23 -1.85 5.12 -4.94
N GLN A 24 -0.65 4.99 -4.37
CA GLN A 24 -0.16 3.70 -3.90
C GLN A 24 -1.05 3.12 -2.80
N HIS A 25 -1.48 3.96 -1.88
CA HIS A 25 -2.37 3.55 -0.79
C HIS A 25 -3.70 3.05 -1.34
N LYS A 26 -4.27 3.78 -2.29
CA LYS A 26 -5.55 3.42 -2.92
C LYS A 26 -5.44 2.11 -3.70
N THR A 27 -4.36 1.95 -4.46
CA THR A 27 -4.12 0.72 -5.24
C THR A 27 -4.01 -0.48 -4.32
N THR A 28 -3.26 -0.35 -3.23
CA THR A 28 -3.10 -1.43 -2.25
C THR A 28 -4.42 -1.77 -1.57
N ARG A 29 -5.19 -0.75 -1.17
CA ARG A 29 -6.49 -0.95 -0.54
C ARG A 29 -7.45 -1.70 -1.47
N ASN A 30 -7.48 -1.35 -2.75
CA ASN A 30 -8.32 -2.02 -3.74
C ASN A 30 -7.90 -3.48 -3.93
N ALA A 31 -6.59 -3.75 -3.94
CA ALA A 31 -6.07 -5.12 -4.04
C ALA A 31 -6.46 -5.97 -2.82
N ILE A 32 -6.39 -5.39 -1.62
CA ILE A 32 -6.81 -6.06 -0.39
C ILE A 32 -8.31 -6.36 -0.44
N ARG A 33 -9.11 -5.39 -0.88
CA ARG A 33 -10.57 -5.56 -0.99
C ARG A 33 -10.91 -6.68 -1.96
N LYS A 34 -10.22 -6.72 -3.10
CA LYS A 34 -10.41 -7.78 -4.09
C LYS A 34 -10.07 -9.15 -3.53
N LEU A 35 -8.96 -9.26 -2.81
CA LEU A 35 -8.57 -10.50 -2.15
C LEU A 35 -9.62 -10.95 -1.15
N ARG A 36 -10.11 -10.05 -0.30
CA ARG A 36 -11.12 -10.38 0.71
C ARG A 36 -12.46 -10.75 0.09
N GLY A 37 -12.74 -10.27 -1.12
CA GLY A 37 -13.95 -10.64 -1.86
C GLY A 37 -13.85 -11.96 -2.59
N THR A 38 -12.66 -12.57 -2.64
CA THR A 38 -12.43 -13.85 -3.32
C THR A 38 -12.83 -14.99 -2.40
N SER A 39 -13.70 -15.87 -2.87
CA SER A 39 -14.16 -17.04 -2.10
C SER A 39 -13.42 -18.32 -2.48
N ASP A 40 -12.72 -18.32 -3.62
CA ASP A 40 -11.96 -19.46 -4.10
C ASP A 40 -10.53 -19.39 -3.56
N LYS A 41 -10.12 -20.44 -2.84
CA LYS A 41 -8.79 -20.52 -2.25
C LYS A 41 -7.68 -20.47 -3.30
N LYS A 42 -7.87 -21.11 -4.46
CA LYS A 42 -6.87 -21.09 -5.54
C LYS A 42 -6.61 -19.69 -6.04
N GLU A 43 -7.67 -18.92 -6.29
CA GLU A 43 -7.54 -17.54 -6.75
C GLU A 43 -6.91 -16.67 -5.66
N ALA A 44 -7.31 -16.87 -4.41
CA ALA A 44 -6.75 -16.14 -3.28
C ALA A 44 -5.25 -16.40 -3.17
N LEU A 45 -4.80 -17.63 -3.34
CA LEU A 45 -3.38 -17.98 -3.30
C LEU A 45 -2.60 -17.34 -4.44
N ILE A 46 -3.22 -17.16 -5.60
CA ILE A 46 -2.59 -16.48 -6.75
C ILE A 46 -2.47 -14.97 -6.47
N GLN A 47 -3.49 -14.37 -5.88
CA GLN A 47 -3.51 -12.93 -5.58
C GLN A 47 -2.63 -12.56 -4.38
N PHE A 48 -2.47 -13.46 -3.43
CA PHE A 48 -1.82 -13.18 -2.15
C PHE A 48 -0.41 -12.60 -2.29
N PRO A 49 0.51 -13.19 -3.09
CA PRO A 49 1.86 -12.63 -3.24
C PRO A 49 1.86 -11.19 -3.77
N THR A 50 0.96 -10.89 -4.70
CA THR A 50 0.84 -9.53 -5.26
C THR A 50 0.41 -8.54 -4.18
N VAL A 51 -0.58 -8.92 -3.37
CA VAL A 51 -1.08 -8.08 -2.27
C VAL A 51 0.01 -7.85 -1.23
N VAL A 52 0.73 -8.90 -0.84
CA VAL A 52 1.85 -8.79 0.11
C VAL A 52 2.91 -7.84 -0.42
N SER A 53 3.25 -7.94 -1.70
CA SER A 53 4.23 -7.05 -2.33
C SER A 53 3.78 -5.59 -2.26
N LEU A 54 2.50 -5.31 -2.52
CA LEU A 54 1.97 -3.96 -2.45
C LEU A 54 2.00 -3.40 -1.02
N VAL A 55 1.66 -4.21 -0.02
CA VAL A 55 1.72 -3.81 1.39
C VAL A 55 3.16 -3.52 1.80
N ASP A 56 4.10 -4.35 1.38
CA ASP A 56 5.53 -4.15 1.68
C ASP A 56 6.05 -2.85 1.04
N LYS A 57 5.59 -2.52 -0.16
CA LYS A 57 5.97 -1.26 -0.82
C LYS A 57 5.47 -0.04 -0.05
N LEU A 58 4.26 -0.11 0.52
CA LEU A 58 3.76 0.96 1.37
C LEU A 58 4.66 1.18 2.59
N ALA A 59 5.10 0.11 3.21
CA ALA A 59 6.01 0.20 4.37
C ALA A 59 7.38 0.72 3.95
N LYS A 60 7.91 0.25 2.82
CA LYS A 60 9.21 0.68 2.29
C LYS A 60 9.22 2.18 2.01
N ASN A 61 8.12 2.71 1.50
CA ASN A 61 7.99 4.13 1.17
C ASN A 61 7.51 4.98 2.35
N ASN A 62 7.45 4.40 3.55
CA ASN A 62 7.05 5.08 4.79
C ASN A 62 5.62 5.63 4.73
N ILE A 63 4.75 5.06 3.88
CA ILE A 63 3.34 5.43 3.82
C ILE A 63 2.60 4.83 5.01
N ILE A 64 2.97 3.62 5.40
CA ILE A 64 2.50 2.98 6.62
C ILE A 64 3.70 2.49 7.42
N HIS A 65 3.49 2.29 8.73
CA HIS A 65 4.53 1.75 9.59
C HIS A 65 4.73 0.25 9.31
N SER A 66 5.97 -0.25 9.51
CA SER A 66 6.29 -1.66 9.30
C SER A 66 5.43 -2.60 10.17
N ASN A 67 5.10 -2.17 11.39
CA ASN A 67 4.23 -2.96 12.26
C ASN A 67 2.82 -3.11 11.69
N LYS A 68 2.30 -2.04 11.10
CA LYS A 68 0.99 -2.09 10.44
C LYS A 68 1.02 -3.01 9.23
N ALA A 69 2.08 -2.97 8.44
CA ALA A 69 2.27 -3.86 7.30
C ALA A 69 2.29 -5.32 7.75
N ALA A 70 3.03 -5.62 8.81
CA ALA A 70 3.10 -6.97 9.37
C ALA A 70 1.72 -7.45 9.84
N ASN A 71 0.95 -6.59 10.50
CA ASN A 71 -0.40 -6.92 10.96
C ASN A 71 -1.34 -7.19 9.79
N ILE A 72 -1.29 -6.38 8.75
CA ILE A 72 -2.11 -6.56 7.55
C ILE A 72 -1.79 -7.89 6.88
N LYS A 73 -0.50 -8.18 6.69
CA LYS A 73 -0.04 -9.43 6.07
C LYS A 73 -0.49 -10.64 6.89
N SER A 74 -0.36 -10.57 8.20
CA SER A 74 -0.77 -11.65 9.09
C SER A 74 -2.26 -11.93 9.00
N LYS A 75 -3.08 -10.88 9.02
CA LYS A 75 -4.54 -11.03 8.91
C LYS A 75 -4.95 -11.60 7.56
N LEU A 76 -4.32 -11.16 6.48
CA LEU A 76 -4.61 -11.66 5.13
C LEU A 76 -4.17 -13.12 4.98
N ALA A 77 -3.02 -13.49 5.54
CA ALA A 77 -2.55 -14.88 5.51
C ALA A 77 -3.55 -15.79 6.21
N LYS A 78 -4.05 -15.39 7.38
CA LYS A 78 -5.06 -16.15 8.11
C LYS A 78 -6.37 -16.25 7.32
N PHE A 79 -6.76 -15.18 6.67
CA PHE A 79 -7.96 -15.17 5.83
C PHE A 79 -7.86 -16.19 4.68
N VAL A 80 -6.74 -16.17 3.96
CA VAL A 80 -6.51 -17.09 2.84
C VAL A 80 -6.43 -18.52 3.32
N GLU A 81 -5.79 -18.77 4.47
CA GLU A 81 -5.65 -20.10 5.03
C GLU A 81 -7.00 -20.71 5.40
N LYS A 82 -7.95 -19.87 5.83
CA LYS A 82 -9.29 -20.35 6.22
C LYS A 82 -10.22 -20.61 5.03
N LEU A 83 -9.87 -20.15 3.85
CA LEU A 83 -10.63 -20.44 2.66
C LEU A 83 -10.44 -21.91 2.27
#